data_09f3b03087d70c77591d82809c3c66b9
#
_entry.id   09f3b03087d70c77591d82809c3c66b9
#
_cell.length_a   1.000
_cell.length_b   1.000
_cell.length_c   1.000
_cell.angle_alpha   90.00
_cell.angle_beta   90.00
_cell.angle_gamma   90.00
#
_symmetry.space_group_name_H-M   'P 1'
#
loop_
_entity.id
_entity.type
_entity.pdbx_description
1 polymer ?
#
loop_
_entity_poly.entity_id
_entity_poly.type
_entity_poly.pdbx_seq_one_letter_code
_entity_poly.pdbx_strand_id
1 'polypeptide(L)'
;IIMILAIAPWAYVGFDNIPQTAEEFNFSPKKTFKLIVYSLLAAALTYVVMLLYTGWLSSSNTNVNGQLWLTGSVTKEAFGFIGLGILSIAIIMGIFTGLNGFIMSSSRLLFSMGRSGIVPKVFSKTHPKYKTPYVAIIFLVSLTLIAPWLGRTALTWIVDMSSTGVSIAYFVTCLAAMKLFSYDKASATYSPVYKTFGILGAIVSFIFLLLLLIPFS
;
A
#
# COMPACT_ATOMS: atom_id res chain seq x y z
N ILE A 1 -10.10 17.57 7.25
CA ILE A 1 -10.82 16.33 6.87
C ILE A 1 -10.47 15.94 5.43
N ILE A 2 -10.62 16.84 4.45
CA ILE A 2 -10.37 16.54 3.02
C ILE A 2 -8.93 16.10 2.77
N MET A 3 -7.95 16.74 3.40
CA MET A 3 -6.54 16.38 3.32
C MET A 3 -6.25 14.96 3.83
N ILE A 4 -6.92 14.54 4.91
CA ILE A 4 -6.82 13.18 5.44
C ILE A 4 -7.41 12.17 4.45
N LEU A 5 -8.55 12.50 3.84
CA LEU A 5 -9.17 11.66 2.80
C LEU A 5 -8.28 11.52 1.56
N ALA A 6 -7.58 12.58 1.15
CA ALA A 6 -6.68 12.52 0.00
C ALA A 6 -5.52 11.53 0.20
N ILE A 7 -5.00 11.40 1.42
CA ILE A 7 -3.90 10.47 1.76
C ILE A 7 -4.40 9.05 2.09
N ALA A 8 -5.71 8.88 2.35
CA ALA A 8 -6.28 7.59 2.73
C ALA A 8 -5.94 6.41 1.79
N PRO A 9 -5.92 6.56 0.45
CA PRO A 9 -5.51 5.47 -0.44
C PRO A 9 -4.11 4.96 -0.14
N TRP A 10 -3.17 5.86 0.14
CA TRP A 10 -1.79 5.49 0.49
C TRP A 10 -1.70 4.68 1.78
N ALA A 11 -2.53 5.00 2.78
CA ALA A 11 -2.53 4.30 4.06
C ALA A 11 -2.95 2.82 3.96
N TYR A 12 -3.66 2.45 2.90
CA TYR A 12 -4.10 1.08 2.63
C TYR A 12 -3.27 0.37 1.55
N VAL A 13 -2.25 1.02 0.97
CA VAL A 13 -1.33 0.40 0.01
C VAL A 13 -0.64 -0.80 0.66
N GLY A 14 -0.61 -1.91 -0.07
CA GLY A 14 -0.01 -3.17 0.39
C GLY A 14 -0.89 -4.39 0.20
N PHE A 15 -2.22 -4.25 0.18
CA PHE A 15 -3.11 -5.37 -0.17
C PHE A 15 -2.94 -5.81 -1.63
N ASP A 16 -2.52 -4.92 -2.49
CA ASP A 16 -2.18 -5.14 -3.91
C ASP A 16 -0.91 -5.99 -4.10
N ASN A 17 -0.09 -6.15 -3.09
CA ASN A 17 1.03 -7.10 -3.10
C ASN A 17 0.54 -8.55 -3.17
N ILE A 18 -0.65 -8.85 -2.63
CA ILE A 18 -1.23 -10.20 -2.63
C ILE A 18 -1.51 -10.70 -4.06
N PRO A 19 -2.22 -9.97 -4.95
CA PRO A 19 -2.39 -10.38 -6.34
C PRO A 19 -1.08 -10.51 -7.12
N GLN A 20 -0.11 -9.64 -6.87
CA GLN A 20 1.19 -9.66 -7.57
C GLN A 20 2.02 -10.91 -7.24
N THR A 21 1.76 -11.54 -6.11
CA THR A 21 2.38 -12.80 -5.68
C THR A 21 1.50 -14.02 -5.90
N ALA A 22 0.31 -13.85 -6.47
CA ALA A 22 -0.70 -14.91 -6.59
C ALA A 22 -0.23 -16.14 -7.40
N GLU A 23 0.70 -15.97 -8.34
CA GLU A 23 1.28 -17.08 -9.11
C GLU A 23 2.07 -18.08 -8.25
N GLU A 24 2.52 -17.67 -7.07
CA GLU A 24 3.26 -18.53 -6.15
C GLU A 24 2.37 -19.19 -5.09
N PHE A 25 1.09 -18.84 -5.04
CA PHE A 25 0.17 -19.40 -4.07
C PHE A 25 -0.28 -20.80 -4.46
N ASN A 26 -0.08 -21.74 -3.56
CA ASN A 26 -0.54 -23.13 -3.73
C ASN A 26 -2.01 -23.31 -3.28
N PHE A 27 -2.85 -22.29 -3.48
CA PHE A 27 -4.27 -22.33 -3.13
C PHE A 27 -5.15 -21.58 -4.15
N SER A 28 -6.45 -21.86 -4.12
CA SER A 28 -7.43 -21.34 -5.07
C SER A 28 -7.52 -19.80 -5.08
N PRO A 29 -7.70 -19.17 -6.25
CA PRO A 29 -7.92 -17.71 -6.39
C PRO A 29 -9.05 -17.15 -5.54
N LYS A 30 -10.09 -17.95 -5.24
CA LYS A 30 -11.17 -17.56 -4.32
C LYS A 30 -10.68 -17.29 -2.90
N LYS A 31 -9.63 -17.99 -2.45
CA LYS A 31 -9.00 -17.74 -1.15
C LYS A 31 -8.19 -16.44 -1.14
N THR A 32 -7.57 -16.09 -2.27
CA THR A 32 -6.84 -14.82 -2.45
C THR A 32 -7.76 -13.63 -2.20
N PHE A 33 -8.96 -13.63 -2.77
CA PHE A 33 -9.94 -12.56 -2.53
C PHE A 33 -10.31 -12.44 -1.03
N LYS A 34 -10.57 -13.56 -0.36
CA LYS A 34 -10.85 -13.54 1.08
C LYS A 34 -9.69 -13.00 1.90
N LEU A 35 -8.44 -13.36 1.54
CA LEU A 35 -7.25 -12.84 2.20
C LEU A 35 -7.12 -11.33 2.05
N ILE A 36 -7.39 -10.79 0.85
CA ILE A 36 -7.39 -9.33 0.61
C ILE A 36 -8.42 -8.65 1.51
N VAL A 37 -9.66 -9.15 1.55
CA VAL A 37 -10.72 -8.57 2.38
C VAL A 37 -10.35 -8.61 3.86
N TYR A 38 -9.87 -9.76 4.36
CA TYR A 38 -9.48 -9.89 5.77
C TYR A 38 -8.29 -9.00 6.14
N SER A 39 -7.31 -8.87 5.25
CA SER A 39 -6.17 -7.97 5.50
C SER A 39 -6.59 -6.50 5.57
N LEU A 40 -7.50 -6.07 4.70
CA LEU A 40 -8.05 -4.71 4.72
C LEU A 40 -8.88 -4.45 5.99
N LEU A 41 -9.73 -5.41 6.39
CA LEU A 41 -10.50 -5.27 7.63
C LEU A 41 -9.61 -5.25 8.87
N ALA A 42 -8.58 -6.09 8.92
CA ALA A 42 -7.61 -6.09 10.01
C ALA A 42 -6.83 -4.78 10.08
N ALA A 43 -6.38 -4.25 8.94
CA ALA A 43 -5.72 -2.95 8.88
C ALA A 43 -6.65 -1.82 9.34
N ALA A 44 -7.89 -1.78 8.86
CA ALA A 44 -8.88 -0.78 9.27
C ALA A 44 -9.16 -0.84 10.77
N LEU A 45 -9.33 -2.04 11.33
CA LEU A 45 -9.53 -2.23 12.77
C LEU A 45 -8.32 -1.71 13.56
N THR A 46 -7.11 -2.05 13.13
CA THR A 46 -5.88 -1.60 13.77
C THR A 46 -5.77 -0.07 13.75
N TYR A 47 -6.06 0.58 12.62
CA TYR A 47 -6.06 2.04 12.50
C TYR A 47 -7.09 2.68 13.42
N VAL A 48 -8.32 2.16 13.47
CA VAL A 48 -9.38 2.68 14.35
C VAL A 48 -8.95 2.57 15.80
N VAL A 49 -8.45 1.41 16.24
CA VAL A 49 -7.99 1.21 17.63
C VAL A 49 -6.86 2.17 17.97
N MET A 50 -5.87 2.33 17.07
CA MET A 50 -4.74 3.25 17.31
C MET A 50 -5.16 4.70 17.36
N LEU A 51 -6.10 5.12 16.51
CA LEU A 51 -6.63 6.48 16.50
C LEU A 51 -7.44 6.78 17.78
N LEU A 52 -8.30 5.85 18.19
CA LEU A 52 -9.08 5.99 19.42
C LEU A 52 -8.17 6.03 20.66
N TYR A 53 -7.19 5.13 20.72
CA TYR A 53 -6.20 5.11 21.80
C TYR A 53 -5.42 6.42 21.88
N THR A 54 -4.86 6.87 20.76
CA THR A 54 -4.05 8.09 20.70
C THR A 54 -4.90 9.32 20.97
N GLY A 55 -6.11 9.39 20.43
CA GLY A 55 -7.04 10.52 20.62
C GLY A 55 -7.53 10.64 22.05
N TRP A 56 -7.89 9.54 22.70
CA TRP A 56 -8.35 9.54 24.09
C TRP A 56 -7.25 10.00 25.04
N LEU A 57 -6.07 9.40 24.96
CA LEU A 57 -4.97 9.75 25.84
C LEU A 57 -4.40 11.15 25.57
N SER A 58 -4.41 11.62 24.30
CA SER A 58 -4.01 12.98 23.96
C SER A 58 -5.00 14.03 24.51
N SER A 59 -6.29 13.74 24.56
CA SER A 59 -7.28 14.67 25.12
C SER A 59 -7.17 14.80 26.64
N SER A 60 -6.65 13.76 27.31
CA SER A 60 -6.45 13.76 28.77
C SER A 60 -5.17 14.47 29.18
N ASN A 61 -4.20 14.65 28.28
CA ASN A 61 -2.85 15.15 28.55
C ASN A 61 -2.43 16.25 27.57
N THR A 62 -2.54 17.50 28.02
CA THR A 62 -2.17 18.70 27.21
C THR A 62 -0.68 18.79 26.90
N ASN A 63 0.18 18.11 27.66
CA ASN A 63 1.65 18.16 27.51
C ASN A 63 2.17 17.40 26.27
N VAL A 64 1.36 16.55 25.65
CA VAL A 64 1.75 15.75 24.46
C VAL A 64 1.34 16.40 23.14
N ASN A 65 0.50 17.43 23.18
CA ASN A 65 0.04 18.13 21.99
C ASN A 65 1.19 18.91 21.34
N GLY A 66 1.37 18.73 20.03
CA GLY A 66 2.43 19.39 19.27
C GLY A 66 3.74 18.59 19.13
N GLN A 67 3.82 17.40 19.71
CA GLN A 67 5.00 16.55 19.51
C GLN A 67 5.01 15.88 18.15
N LEU A 68 6.22 15.75 17.56
CA LEU A 68 6.42 15.15 16.23
C LEU A 68 5.98 13.68 16.14
N TRP A 69 5.97 12.98 17.26
CA TRP A 69 5.55 11.58 17.36
C TRP A 69 4.54 11.39 18.50
N LEU A 70 3.32 11.83 18.23
CA LEU A 70 2.24 11.84 19.22
C LEU A 70 1.99 10.46 19.86
N THR A 71 1.88 9.40 19.05
CA THR A 71 1.62 8.04 19.55
C THR A 71 2.71 7.55 20.49
N GLY A 72 3.97 7.81 20.18
CA GLY A 72 5.10 7.44 21.05
C GLY A 72 5.10 8.19 22.36
N SER A 73 4.83 9.49 22.33
CA SER A 73 4.76 10.35 23.52
C SER A 73 3.63 9.93 24.45
N VAL A 74 2.45 9.69 23.91
CA VAL A 74 1.28 9.21 24.64
C VAL A 74 1.54 7.84 25.28
N THR A 75 2.15 6.92 24.52
CA THR A 75 2.49 5.58 25.03
C THR A 75 3.53 5.63 26.15
N LYS A 76 4.54 6.51 26.02
CA LYS A 76 5.54 6.73 27.06
C LYS A 76 4.91 7.26 28.35
N GLU A 77 3.96 8.16 28.23
CA GLU A 77 3.28 8.76 29.39
C GLU A 77 2.35 7.77 30.08
N ALA A 78 1.62 6.94 29.32
CA ALA A 78 0.70 5.96 29.85
C ALA A 78 1.39 4.71 30.43
N PHE A 79 2.45 4.21 29.79
CA PHE A 79 3.10 2.93 30.13
C PHE A 79 4.61 3.05 30.39
N GLY A 80 5.14 4.27 30.46
CA GLY A 80 6.55 4.53 30.71
C GLY A 80 7.47 4.04 29.57
N PHE A 81 8.74 3.83 29.91
CA PHE A 81 9.75 3.37 28.96
C PHE A 81 9.52 1.95 28.45
N ILE A 82 8.86 1.09 29.22
CA ILE A 82 8.56 -0.29 28.82
C ILE A 82 7.54 -0.28 27.68
N GLY A 83 6.46 0.50 27.80
CA GLY A 83 5.47 0.65 26.76
C GLY A 83 6.06 1.24 25.47
N LEU A 84 6.90 2.28 25.59
CA LEU A 84 7.60 2.85 24.46
C LEU A 84 8.53 1.84 23.77
N GLY A 85 9.23 1.00 24.54
CA GLY A 85 10.09 -0.06 24.03
C GLY A 85 9.31 -1.09 23.22
N ILE A 86 8.20 -1.58 23.74
CA ILE A 86 7.31 -2.53 23.04
C ILE A 86 6.77 -1.92 21.74
N LEU A 87 6.29 -0.68 21.80
CA LEU A 87 5.79 0.03 20.60
C LEU A 87 6.90 0.19 19.55
N SER A 88 8.11 0.56 19.97
CA SER A 88 9.26 0.72 19.06
C SER A 88 9.62 -0.59 18.37
N ILE A 89 9.66 -1.70 19.11
CA ILE A 89 9.90 -3.02 18.52
C ILE A 89 8.81 -3.39 17.53
N ALA A 90 7.54 -3.16 17.87
CA ALA A 90 6.41 -3.45 16.97
C ALA A 90 6.51 -2.64 15.66
N ILE A 91 6.86 -1.35 15.74
CA ILE A 91 7.06 -0.49 14.57
C ILE A 91 8.22 -0.99 13.71
N ILE A 92 9.37 -1.33 14.32
CA ILE A 92 10.53 -1.85 13.60
C ILE A 92 10.16 -3.13 12.86
N MET A 93 9.48 -4.07 13.50
CA MET A 93 9.02 -5.32 12.87
C MET A 93 8.03 -5.05 11.72
N GLY A 94 7.11 -4.08 11.91
CA GLY A 94 6.18 -3.65 10.87
C GLY A 94 6.89 -3.07 9.65
N ILE A 95 7.91 -2.22 9.86
CA ILE A 95 8.73 -1.64 8.79
C ILE A 95 9.46 -2.74 8.01
N PHE A 96 10.13 -3.68 8.69
CA PHE A 96 10.83 -4.77 8.02
C PHE A 96 9.88 -5.65 7.20
N THR A 97 8.72 -5.98 7.74
CA THR A 97 7.69 -6.77 7.03
C THR A 97 7.18 -6.02 5.81
N GLY A 98 6.86 -4.74 5.96
CA GLY A 98 6.39 -3.89 4.86
C GLY A 98 7.43 -3.75 3.75
N LEU A 99 8.68 -3.43 4.09
CA LEU A 99 9.80 -3.34 3.13
C LEU A 99 9.98 -4.63 2.34
N ASN A 100 9.96 -5.77 3.02
CA ASN A 100 10.09 -7.07 2.34
C ASN A 100 8.95 -7.30 1.35
N GLY A 101 7.70 -7.03 1.75
CA GLY A 101 6.53 -7.13 0.88
C GLY A 101 6.62 -6.22 -0.35
N PHE A 102 6.98 -4.96 -0.15
CA PHE A 102 7.11 -4.00 -1.26
C PHE A 102 8.27 -4.33 -2.21
N ILE A 103 9.44 -4.72 -1.71
CA ILE A 103 10.56 -5.13 -2.56
C ILE A 103 10.18 -6.37 -3.38
N MET A 104 9.50 -7.33 -2.76
CA MET A 104 9.07 -8.56 -3.43
C MET A 104 8.09 -8.26 -4.56
N SER A 105 7.03 -7.50 -4.32
CA SER A 105 6.00 -7.20 -5.32
C SER A 105 6.50 -6.27 -6.41
N SER A 106 7.22 -5.19 -6.04
CA SER A 106 7.76 -4.23 -7.01
C SER A 106 8.81 -4.86 -7.93
N SER A 107 9.66 -5.77 -7.41
CA SER A 107 10.65 -6.46 -8.23
C SER A 107 10.00 -7.39 -9.26
N ARG A 108 8.87 -8.01 -8.92
CA ARG A 108 8.10 -8.84 -9.84
C ARG A 108 7.37 -8.02 -10.90
N LEU A 109 6.81 -6.87 -10.49
CA LEU A 109 6.20 -5.94 -11.42
C LEU A 109 7.24 -5.46 -12.46
N LEU A 110 8.41 -5.03 -11.99
CA LEU A 110 9.51 -4.58 -12.86
C LEU A 110 10.01 -5.71 -13.77
N PHE A 111 10.09 -6.94 -13.27
CA PHE A 111 10.41 -8.13 -14.04
C PHE A 111 9.37 -8.40 -15.14
N SER A 112 8.09 -8.33 -14.81
CA SER A 112 6.99 -8.50 -15.78
C SER A 112 7.03 -7.44 -16.88
N MET A 113 7.25 -6.18 -16.51
CA MET A 113 7.43 -5.07 -17.46
C MET A 113 8.66 -5.28 -18.36
N GLY A 114 9.76 -5.83 -17.81
CA GLY A 114 10.95 -6.19 -18.59
C GLY A 114 10.68 -7.29 -19.60
N ARG A 115 9.87 -8.29 -19.24
CA ARG A 115 9.43 -9.36 -20.16
C ARG A 115 8.52 -8.83 -21.29
N SER A 116 7.64 -7.90 -20.95
CA SER A 116 6.73 -7.27 -21.92
C SER A 116 7.41 -6.21 -22.80
N GLY A 117 8.69 -5.89 -22.58
CA GLY A 117 9.44 -4.90 -23.35
C GLY A 117 9.10 -3.43 -23.03
N ILE A 118 8.35 -3.16 -21.96
CA ILE A 118 8.00 -1.81 -21.50
C ILE A 118 9.23 -1.11 -20.88
N VAL A 119 10.07 -1.89 -20.18
CA VAL A 119 11.35 -1.45 -19.61
C VAL A 119 12.49 -2.29 -20.18
N PRO A 120 13.76 -1.87 -20.02
CA PRO A 120 14.90 -2.63 -20.53
C PRO A 120 14.89 -4.10 -20.13
N LYS A 121 15.16 -5.00 -21.07
CA LYS A 121 15.16 -6.46 -20.88
C LYS A 121 16.12 -6.95 -19.78
N VAL A 122 17.04 -6.11 -19.33
CA VAL A 122 17.95 -6.43 -18.21
C VAL A 122 17.17 -6.78 -16.93
N PHE A 123 16.00 -6.13 -16.70
CA PHE A 123 15.14 -6.40 -15.55
C PHE A 123 14.42 -7.75 -15.61
N SER A 124 14.36 -8.39 -16.78
CA SER A 124 13.80 -9.74 -16.94
C SER A 124 14.78 -10.88 -16.60
N LYS A 125 15.98 -10.56 -16.13
CA LYS A 125 16.98 -11.57 -15.74
C LYS A 125 16.65 -12.14 -14.36
N THR A 126 16.61 -13.48 -14.28
CA THR A 126 16.41 -14.23 -13.04
C THR A 126 17.72 -14.89 -12.58
N HIS A 127 17.86 -15.04 -11.28
CA HIS A 127 19.01 -15.76 -10.72
C HIS A 127 18.92 -17.26 -11.05
N PRO A 128 19.99 -17.92 -11.54
CA PRO A 128 19.95 -19.32 -11.99
C PRO A 128 19.44 -20.30 -10.94
N LYS A 129 19.89 -20.12 -9.69
CA LYS A 129 19.57 -21.02 -8.56
C LYS A 129 18.22 -20.66 -7.90
N TYR A 130 17.99 -19.36 -7.59
CA TYR A 130 16.86 -18.94 -6.76
C TYR A 130 15.63 -18.52 -7.59
N LYS A 131 15.77 -18.40 -8.91
CA LYS A 131 14.71 -17.97 -9.84
C LYS A 131 14.10 -16.59 -9.53
N THR A 132 14.76 -15.79 -8.70
CA THR A 132 14.36 -14.44 -8.30
C THR A 132 14.87 -13.40 -9.28
N PRO A 133 14.17 -12.29 -9.53
CA PRO A 133 14.58 -11.21 -10.43
C PRO A 133 15.65 -10.30 -9.78
N TYR A 134 16.88 -10.81 -9.64
CA TYR A 134 17.93 -10.17 -8.84
C TYR A 134 18.31 -8.76 -9.33
N VAL A 135 18.26 -8.50 -10.65
CA VAL A 135 18.56 -7.16 -11.20
C VAL A 135 17.53 -6.15 -10.76
N ALA A 136 16.25 -6.52 -10.81
CA ALA A 136 15.16 -5.66 -10.35
C ALA A 136 15.26 -5.40 -8.84
N ILE A 137 15.58 -6.42 -8.05
CA ILE A 137 15.78 -6.29 -6.59
C ILE A 137 16.92 -5.34 -6.28
N ILE A 138 18.12 -5.54 -6.88
CA ILE A 138 19.28 -4.67 -6.64
C ILE A 138 18.96 -3.22 -7.01
N PHE A 139 18.30 -2.98 -8.14
CA PHE A 139 17.92 -1.65 -8.57
C PHE A 139 16.98 -0.97 -7.56
N LEU A 140 15.94 -1.66 -7.12
CA LEU A 140 14.99 -1.12 -6.16
C LEU A 140 15.63 -0.86 -4.79
N VAL A 141 16.45 -1.80 -4.30
CA VAL A 141 17.17 -1.62 -3.03
C VAL A 141 18.13 -0.43 -3.11
N SER A 142 18.84 -0.26 -4.23
CA SER A 142 19.73 0.89 -4.42
C SER A 142 18.97 2.22 -4.36
N LEU A 143 17.79 2.31 -4.97
CA LEU A 143 16.93 3.50 -4.90
C LEU A 143 16.43 3.76 -3.47
N THR A 144 15.99 2.72 -2.77
CA THR A 144 15.49 2.86 -1.39
C THR A 144 16.59 3.27 -0.41
N LEU A 145 17.84 2.86 -0.63
CA LEU A 145 18.98 3.27 0.19
C LEU A 145 19.32 4.77 0.01
N ILE A 146 19.07 5.34 -1.15
CA ILE A 146 19.33 6.76 -1.41
C ILE A 146 18.22 7.65 -0.81
N ALA A 147 16.99 7.17 -0.75
CA ALA A 147 15.82 7.97 -0.34
C ALA A 147 15.96 8.70 1.02
N PRO A 148 16.50 8.10 2.10
CA PRO A 148 16.66 8.78 3.38
C PRO A 148 17.58 10.00 3.36
N TRP A 149 18.55 10.03 2.42
CA TRP A 149 19.51 11.15 2.28
C TRP A 149 18.89 12.40 1.63
N LEU A 150 17.73 12.25 0.98
CA LEU A 150 17.03 13.35 0.31
C LEU A 150 16.30 14.30 1.28
N GLY A 151 16.24 13.92 2.56
CA GLY A 151 15.60 14.72 3.59
C GLY A 151 14.06 14.55 3.65
N ARG A 152 13.47 15.14 4.68
CA ARG A 152 12.03 14.95 5.00
C ARG A 152 11.09 15.50 3.91
N THR A 153 11.44 16.63 3.32
CA THR A 153 10.63 17.27 2.27
C THR A 153 10.54 16.40 1.01
N ALA A 154 11.66 15.78 0.60
CA ALA A 154 11.65 14.89 -0.53
C ALA A 154 10.84 13.61 -0.25
N LEU A 155 10.85 13.11 0.99
CA LEU A 155 10.02 11.96 1.38
C LEU A 155 8.52 12.29 1.28
N THR A 156 8.08 13.48 1.67
CA THR A 156 6.67 13.90 1.49
C THR A 156 6.29 13.93 0.01
N TRP A 157 7.13 14.51 -0.86
CA TRP A 157 6.88 14.49 -2.30
C TRP A 157 6.78 13.08 -2.89
N ILE A 158 7.63 12.16 -2.44
CA ILE A 158 7.57 10.75 -2.86
C ILE A 158 6.24 10.11 -2.45
N VAL A 159 5.75 10.39 -1.23
CA VAL A 159 4.44 9.92 -0.75
C VAL A 159 3.30 10.46 -1.62
N ASP A 160 3.32 11.78 -1.93
CA ASP A 160 2.28 12.42 -2.73
C ASP A 160 2.27 11.87 -4.17
N MET A 161 3.44 11.69 -4.78
CA MET A 161 3.58 11.07 -6.10
C MET A 161 3.11 9.61 -6.07
N SER A 162 3.44 8.87 -5.02
CA SER A 162 3.01 7.48 -4.83
C SER A 162 1.49 7.39 -4.70
N SER A 163 0.86 8.26 -3.89
CA SER A 163 -0.59 8.32 -3.71
C SER A 163 -1.32 8.57 -5.04
N THR A 164 -0.79 9.50 -5.83
CA THR A 164 -1.33 9.80 -7.17
C THR A 164 -1.18 8.61 -8.10
N GLY A 165 -0.01 7.99 -8.15
CA GLY A 165 0.27 6.81 -8.97
C GLY A 165 -0.64 5.63 -8.62
N VAL A 166 -0.83 5.36 -7.34
CA VAL A 166 -1.73 4.30 -6.84
C VAL A 166 -3.19 4.58 -7.23
N SER A 167 -3.66 5.82 -7.08
CA SER A 167 -5.03 6.19 -7.46
C SER A 167 -5.28 5.99 -8.96
N ILE A 168 -4.31 6.35 -9.81
CA ILE A 168 -4.37 6.10 -11.26
C ILE A 168 -4.38 4.60 -11.54
N ALA A 169 -3.51 3.82 -10.89
CA ALA A 169 -3.43 2.38 -11.10
C ALA A 169 -4.73 1.68 -10.72
N TYR A 170 -5.34 2.05 -9.60
CA TYR A 170 -6.63 1.50 -9.18
C TYR A 170 -7.76 1.88 -10.14
N PHE A 171 -7.79 3.13 -10.60
CA PHE A 171 -8.77 3.58 -11.59
C PHE A 171 -8.67 2.77 -12.90
N VAL A 172 -7.45 2.64 -13.45
CA VAL A 172 -7.22 1.88 -14.69
C VAL A 172 -7.53 0.39 -14.49
N THR A 173 -7.19 -0.18 -13.33
CA THR A 173 -7.51 -1.58 -13.01
C THR A 173 -9.02 -1.81 -12.96
N CYS A 174 -9.78 -0.90 -12.36
CA CYS A 174 -11.24 -0.97 -12.34
C CYS A 174 -11.84 -0.88 -13.75
N LEU A 175 -11.32 0.02 -14.61
CA LEU A 175 -11.75 0.11 -16.02
C LEU A 175 -11.42 -1.17 -16.80
N ALA A 176 -10.22 -1.73 -16.61
CA ALA A 176 -9.82 -2.97 -17.25
C ALA A 176 -10.71 -4.14 -16.81
N ALA A 177 -11.03 -4.24 -15.52
CA ALA A 177 -11.95 -5.24 -14.99
C ALA A 177 -13.36 -5.09 -15.60
N MET A 178 -13.89 -3.87 -15.68
CA MET A 178 -15.19 -3.60 -16.32
C MET A 178 -15.20 -4.05 -17.78
N LYS A 179 -14.14 -3.77 -18.54
CA LYS A 179 -14.03 -4.19 -19.95
C LYS A 179 -13.97 -5.71 -20.07
N LEU A 180 -13.18 -6.37 -19.25
CA LEU A 180 -13.03 -7.82 -19.23
C LEU A 180 -14.37 -8.50 -18.94
N PHE A 181 -15.08 -8.09 -17.90
CA PHE A 181 -16.38 -8.66 -17.53
C PHE A 181 -17.53 -8.25 -18.48
N SER A 182 -17.36 -7.21 -19.31
CA SER A 182 -18.33 -6.88 -20.37
C SER A 182 -18.13 -7.70 -21.64
N TYR A 183 -16.89 -8.09 -21.95
CA TYR A 183 -16.55 -8.77 -23.20
C TYR A 183 -16.92 -10.26 -23.15
N ASP A 184 -16.74 -10.91 -22.02
CA ASP A 184 -16.92 -12.36 -21.89
C ASP A 184 -18.30 -12.73 -21.29
N LYS A 185 -19.36 -12.33 -21.99
CA LYS A 185 -20.75 -12.68 -21.59
C LYS A 185 -21.06 -14.19 -21.68
N ALA A 186 -20.21 -14.96 -22.37
CA ALA A 186 -20.38 -16.38 -22.57
C ALA A 186 -19.69 -17.22 -21.49
N SER A 187 -18.82 -16.64 -20.67
CA SER A 187 -18.15 -17.37 -19.60
C SER A 187 -19.05 -17.47 -18.36
N ALA A 188 -18.97 -18.62 -17.69
CA ALA A 188 -19.69 -18.88 -16.43
C ALA A 188 -19.31 -17.92 -15.27
N THR A 189 -18.36 -17.03 -15.50
CA THR A 189 -17.85 -16.04 -14.53
C THR A 189 -18.56 -14.69 -14.65
N TYR A 190 -19.44 -14.49 -15.66
CA TYR A 190 -20.19 -13.24 -15.80
C TYR A 190 -21.18 -13.08 -14.65
N SER A 191 -20.94 -12.08 -13.81
CA SER A 191 -21.90 -11.62 -12.81
C SER A 191 -22.03 -10.10 -12.90
N PRO A 192 -23.27 -9.57 -13.01
CA PRO A 192 -23.49 -8.13 -13.02
C PRO A 192 -22.95 -7.43 -11.77
N VAL A 193 -22.82 -8.17 -10.68
CA VAL A 193 -22.24 -7.71 -9.41
C VAL A 193 -20.80 -7.23 -9.59
N TYR A 194 -19.96 -7.97 -10.33
CA TYR A 194 -18.56 -7.57 -10.55
C TYR A 194 -18.43 -6.30 -11.39
N LYS A 195 -19.33 -6.12 -12.36
CA LYS A 195 -19.39 -4.88 -13.15
C LYS A 195 -19.76 -3.67 -12.27
N THR A 196 -20.73 -3.85 -11.37
CA THR A 196 -21.13 -2.78 -10.44
C THR A 196 -20.01 -2.41 -9.49
N PHE A 197 -19.30 -3.39 -8.92
CA PHE A 197 -18.11 -3.13 -8.10
C PHE A 197 -16.99 -2.44 -8.88
N GLY A 198 -16.78 -2.81 -10.15
CA GLY A 198 -15.83 -2.13 -11.03
C GLY A 198 -16.17 -0.65 -11.24
N ILE A 199 -17.46 -0.34 -11.47
CA ILE A 199 -17.94 1.05 -11.62
C ILE A 199 -17.73 1.84 -10.32
N LEU A 200 -18.16 1.28 -9.19
CA LEU A 200 -17.99 1.93 -7.89
C LEU A 200 -16.52 2.18 -7.57
N GLY A 201 -15.65 1.18 -7.80
CA GLY A 201 -14.21 1.32 -7.62
C GLY A 201 -13.61 2.40 -8.51
N ALA A 202 -14.02 2.49 -9.79
CA ALA A 202 -13.56 3.52 -10.71
C ALA A 202 -14.00 4.92 -10.25
N ILE A 203 -15.24 5.09 -9.81
CA ILE A 203 -15.75 6.37 -9.29
C ILE A 203 -14.95 6.79 -8.05
N VAL A 204 -14.78 5.89 -7.09
CA VAL A 204 -14.04 6.17 -5.85
C VAL A 204 -12.58 6.53 -6.14
N SER A 205 -11.90 5.76 -6.98
CA SER A 205 -10.50 6.04 -7.36
C SER A 205 -10.37 7.36 -8.11
N PHE A 206 -11.34 7.72 -8.94
CA PHE A 206 -11.37 9.00 -9.63
C PHE A 206 -11.59 10.18 -8.67
N ILE A 207 -12.47 10.02 -7.69
CA ILE A 207 -12.66 11.02 -6.63
C ILE A 207 -11.37 11.25 -5.85
N PHE A 208 -10.66 10.19 -5.46
CA PHE A 208 -9.37 10.32 -4.79
C PHE A 208 -8.32 11.02 -5.67
N LEU A 209 -8.29 10.72 -6.97
CA LEU A 209 -7.40 11.41 -7.91
C LEU A 209 -7.71 12.92 -7.96
N LEU A 210 -8.98 13.30 -8.02
CA LEU A 210 -9.39 14.70 -8.02
C LEU A 210 -9.01 15.40 -6.70
N LEU A 211 -9.20 14.73 -5.56
CA LEU A 211 -8.82 15.29 -4.26
C LEU A 211 -7.32 15.54 -4.15
N LEU A 212 -6.48 14.69 -4.75
CA LEU A 212 -5.03 14.87 -4.78
C LEU A 212 -4.57 16.01 -5.70
N LEU A 213 -5.35 16.34 -6.73
CA LEU A 213 -5.05 17.42 -7.68
C LEU A 213 -5.45 18.82 -7.15
N ILE A 214 -6.27 18.88 -6.10
CA ILE A 214 -6.63 20.16 -5.48
C ILE A 214 -5.45 20.62 -4.63
N PRO A 215 -4.80 21.76 -4.96
CA PRO A 215 -3.73 22.29 -4.13
C PRO A 215 -4.35 22.79 -2.81
N PHE A 216 -4.11 22.06 -1.75
CA PHE A 216 -4.43 22.54 -0.40
C PHE A 216 -3.29 23.45 0.07
N SER A 217 -3.47 24.75 -0.13
CA SER A 217 -2.66 25.81 0.45
C SER A 217 -2.92 25.96 1.94
#